data_0f22f8bfb997b6eb5530b0508872df5e
#
_entry.id   0f22f8bfb997b6eb5530b0508872df5e
#
_cell.length_a   1.000
_cell.length_b   1.000
_cell.length_c   1.000
_cell.angle_alpha   90.00
_cell.angle_beta   90.00
_cell.angle_gamma   90.00
#
_symmetry.space_group_name_H-M   'P 1'
#
loop_
_entity.id
_entity.type
_entity.pdbx_description
1 polymer ?
#
loop_
_entity_poly.entity_id
_entity_poly.type
_entity_poly.pdbx_seq_one_letter_code
_entity_poly.pdbx_strand_id
1 'polypeptide(L)'
;MIAERLNSLRALMQQKGVGAYYVPTADFHLSEYVNPYFKSRQYLTGFTGSAGTLIVTMTEAALWVDGRYFIQAEEQIKGTPVKLMKMGEEGVPTTMEYLAALPEGTVIGMDGRTVSAATAMRMEKTLAAKNMTIEEDMDLVGDIWPDRPALPASPVYVLGLDSVGVSAADKLADIRRVLAEKDADAHVLSTLDDIAWLFNLRGGDVECNPVFLSYAVIERNAAYIFADESKFHYCVKEYLRQLNVTLLPYNDIYSFASRYDEGDAILLSSAAVNYALYEKFSEKAIIVDEVNPEQLKKAIKNPVEIENMRKAHIKDGLAVTRFMRWVKDTIGKEKITELSAAEKIDSLRFATPGNLGLSFGTISAYGEHAALPHYAPTKESDLTVEPHGFLLVDSGGQYYEGTTDITRTIAVGPLTEDEKKHFALVLRSMLRLANAKFLYGCRGLNLDILARGPLWDEGLDYKHGTGHGVGYLLNVHEGPNGFRWKVVPERVDSCVYEEGMITSDEPGIYIEGSHGIRTENLIVCRKGKKNEYGQFMYFETLTCAPIDLDAIDPDLLNADEKRMLNDYHRFVFNTLSPLMEADEREWLARYTRAI
;
A
#
# COMPACT_ATOMS: atom_id res chain seq x y z
N MET A 1 2.93 -28.31 -14.45
CA MET A 1 3.62 -27.51 -13.42
C MET A 1 2.66 -27.15 -12.24
N ILE A 2 1.62 -26.31 -12.39
CA ILE A 2 0.69 -25.96 -11.27
C ILE A 2 -0.03 -27.22 -10.72
N ALA A 3 -0.59 -28.08 -11.59
CA ALA A 3 -1.25 -29.31 -11.17
C ALA A 3 -0.32 -30.25 -10.35
N GLU A 4 0.95 -30.35 -10.72
CA GLU A 4 1.95 -31.17 -10.01
C GLU A 4 2.23 -30.59 -8.62
N ARG A 5 2.41 -29.25 -8.49
CA ARG A 5 2.61 -28.58 -7.19
C ARG A 5 1.42 -28.81 -6.25
N LEU A 6 0.19 -28.65 -6.77
CA LEU A 6 -1.02 -28.93 -5.98
C LEU A 6 -1.14 -30.40 -5.59
N ASN A 7 -0.74 -31.33 -6.44
CA ASN A 7 -0.73 -32.76 -6.10
C ASN A 7 0.33 -33.08 -5.05
N SER A 8 1.53 -32.48 -5.11
CA SER A 8 2.56 -32.61 -4.09
C SER A 8 2.07 -32.07 -2.73
N LEU A 9 1.41 -30.91 -2.74
CA LEU A 9 0.81 -30.35 -1.52
C LEU A 9 -0.25 -31.30 -0.93
N ARG A 10 -1.18 -31.82 -1.74
CA ARG A 10 -2.19 -32.78 -1.30
C ARG A 10 -1.60 -34.06 -0.72
N ALA A 11 -0.50 -34.54 -1.27
CA ALA A 11 0.20 -35.71 -0.73
C ALA A 11 0.73 -35.43 0.69
N LEU A 12 1.29 -34.26 0.96
CA LEU A 12 1.70 -33.84 2.30
C LEU A 12 0.51 -33.62 3.23
N MET A 13 -0.54 -32.97 2.76
CA MET A 13 -1.78 -32.76 3.51
C MET A 13 -2.33 -34.12 4.00
N GLN A 14 -2.37 -35.12 3.12
CA GLN A 14 -2.82 -36.48 3.47
C GLN A 14 -1.93 -37.11 4.54
N GLN A 15 -0.60 -36.98 4.42
CA GLN A 15 0.35 -37.50 5.42
C GLN A 15 0.18 -36.84 6.80
N LYS A 16 -0.17 -35.57 6.83
CA LYS A 16 -0.35 -34.76 8.04
C LYS A 16 -1.79 -34.81 8.59
N GLY A 17 -2.72 -35.49 7.91
CA GLY A 17 -4.12 -35.55 8.31
C GLY A 17 -4.90 -34.24 8.08
N VAL A 18 -4.41 -33.35 7.21
CA VAL A 18 -5.00 -32.04 6.90
C VAL A 18 -5.99 -32.20 5.75
N GLY A 19 -7.23 -31.74 5.97
CA GLY A 19 -8.31 -31.80 4.98
C GLY A 19 -8.39 -30.59 4.08
N ALA A 20 -7.96 -29.42 4.56
CA ALA A 20 -7.82 -28.20 3.77
C ALA A 20 -6.57 -27.42 4.21
N TYR A 21 -5.95 -26.69 3.28
CA TYR A 21 -4.77 -25.88 3.54
C TYR A 21 -4.97 -24.44 3.06
N TYR A 22 -4.75 -23.48 3.97
CA TYR A 22 -5.00 -22.06 3.78
C TYR A 22 -3.71 -21.31 3.46
N VAL A 23 -3.65 -20.60 2.34
CA VAL A 23 -2.45 -19.88 1.85
C VAL A 23 -2.82 -18.45 1.47
N PRO A 24 -2.63 -17.47 2.35
CA PRO A 24 -2.84 -16.06 2.04
C PRO A 24 -1.66 -15.48 1.24
N THR A 25 -1.84 -14.25 0.73
CA THR A 25 -0.71 -13.40 0.34
C THR A 25 -0.24 -12.67 1.59
N ALA A 26 0.82 -13.13 2.20
CA ALA A 26 1.43 -12.49 3.36
C ALA A 26 2.87 -13.00 3.55
N ASP A 27 3.68 -12.17 4.22
CA ASP A 27 4.91 -12.59 4.88
C ASP A 27 4.66 -12.83 6.39
N PHE A 28 5.70 -13.06 7.17
CA PHE A 28 5.59 -13.26 8.63
C PHE A 28 5.24 -11.98 9.40
N HIS A 29 5.20 -10.84 8.71
CA HIS A 29 4.92 -9.51 9.24
C HIS A 29 3.58 -8.95 8.74
N LEU A 30 2.85 -9.74 7.91
CA LEU A 30 1.58 -9.37 7.29
C LEU A 30 1.71 -8.16 6.36
N SER A 31 2.88 -8.00 5.72
CA SER A 31 3.15 -6.93 4.78
C SER A 31 2.28 -7.05 3.52
N GLU A 32 1.93 -5.92 2.92
CA GLU A 32 1.17 -5.87 1.66
C GLU A 32 2.02 -6.37 0.48
N TYR A 33 3.25 -5.86 0.37
CA TYR A 33 4.23 -6.33 -0.60
C TYR A 33 5.15 -7.35 0.07
N VAL A 34 5.33 -8.49 -0.58
CA VAL A 34 6.08 -9.60 0.01
C VAL A 34 7.32 -9.94 -0.80
N ASN A 35 8.42 -10.22 -0.11
CA ASN A 35 9.64 -10.70 -0.74
C ASN A 35 9.37 -12.04 -1.49
N PRO A 36 10.11 -12.36 -2.57
CA PRO A 36 9.97 -13.61 -3.32
C PRO A 36 9.94 -14.88 -2.46
N TYR A 37 10.63 -14.93 -1.33
CA TYR A 37 10.57 -16.05 -0.37
C TYR A 37 9.14 -16.38 0.06
N PHE A 38 8.28 -15.38 0.23
CA PHE A 38 6.91 -15.53 0.77
C PHE A 38 5.84 -15.70 -0.31
N LYS A 39 6.19 -15.78 -1.60
CA LYS A 39 5.22 -15.87 -2.71
C LYS A 39 4.61 -17.28 -2.87
N SER A 40 4.25 -17.94 -1.76
CA SER A 40 3.69 -19.31 -1.71
C SER A 40 2.40 -19.45 -2.52
N ARG A 41 1.47 -18.47 -2.44
CA ARG A 41 0.24 -18.45 -3.24
C ARG A 41 0.56 -18.39 -4.73
N GLN A 42 1.49 -17.51 -5.14
CA GLN A 42 1.93 -17.39 -6.53
C GLN A 42 2.58 -18.69 -7.02
N TYR A 43 3.42 -19.32 -6.21
CA TYR A 43 4.03 -20.61 -6.53
C TYR A 43 2.98 -21.68 -6.84
N LEU A 44 1.90 -21.75 -6.07
CA LEU A 44 0.85 -22.75 -6.23
C LEU A 44 -0.16 -22.43 -7.34
N THR A 45 -0.35 -21.17 -7.72
CA THR A 45 -1.42 -20.77 -8.65
C THR A 45 -0.92 -20.17 -9.95
N GLY A 46 0.28 -19.59 -9.97
CA GLY A 46 0.77 -18.75 -11.08
C GLY A 46 0.22 -17.33 -11.06
N PHE A 47 -0.76 -17.01 -10.19
CA PHE A 47 -1.33 -15.67 -10.10
C PHE A 47 -0.35 -14.70 -9.42
N THR A 48 -0.06 -13.57 -10.06
CA THR A 48 0.98 -12.60 -9.64
C THR A 48 0.44 -11.38 -8.91
N GLY A 49 -0.88 -11.17 -8.85
CA GLY A 49 -1.48 -10.02 -8.15
C GLY A 49 -1.06 -9.94 -6.67
N SER A 50 -1.02 -8.73 -6.10
CA SER A 50 -0.49 -8.49 -4.74
C SER A 50 -1.44 -8.95 -3.62
N ALA A 51 -2.71 -9.23 -3.91
CA ALA A 51 -3.69 -9.67 -2.92
C ALA A 51 -4.45 -10.92 -3.38
N GLY A 52 -4.73 -11.82 -2.47
CA GLY A 52 -5.54 -13.02 -2.71
C GLY A 52 -5.25 -14.12 -1.70
N THR A 53 -6.20 -15.05 -1.60
CA THR A 53 -6.11 -16.22 -0.69
C THR A 53 -6.42 -17.47 -1.47
N LEU A 54 -5.56 -18.47 -1.35
CA LEU A 54 -5.78 -19.81 -1.91
C LEU A 54 -6.20 -20.77 -0.79
N ILE A 55 -7.26 -21.55 -1.02
CA ILE A 55 -7.60 -22.71 -0.19
C ILE A 55 -7.50 -23.95 -1.06
N VAL A 56 -6.71 -24.93 -0.60
CA VAL A 56 -6.54 -26.22 -1.26
C VAL A 56 -7.19 -27.29 -0.40
N THR A 57 -8.13 -28.03 -0.97
CA THR A 57 -8.69 -29.26 -0.37
C THR A 57 -8.16 -30.49 -1.10
N MET A 58 -8.54 -31.68 -0.64
CA MET A 58 -8.14 -32.92 -1.32
C MET A 58 -8.64 -33.00 -2.77
N THR A 59 -9.69 -32.26 -3.14
CA THR A 59 -10.35 -32.33 -4.45
C THR A 59 -10.31 -31.03 -5.23
N GLU A 60 -10.28 -29.87 -4.56
CA GLU A 60 -10.36 -28.54 -5.18
C GLU A 60 -9.17 -27.66 -4.79
N ALA A 61 -8.93 -26.63 -5.58
CA ALA A 61 -8.07 -25.49 -5.26
C ALA A 61 -8.81 -24.24 -5.68
N ALA A 62 -9.12 -23.34 -4.75
CA ALA A 62 -9.91 -22.15 -4.98
C ALA A 62 -9.14 -20.89 -4.57
N LEU A 63 -9.06 -19.91 -5.48
CA LEU A 63 -8.33 -18.64 -5.32
C LEU A 63 -9.32 -17.49 -5.20
N TRP A 64 -9.39 -16.86 -4.03
CA TRP A 64 -10.13 -15.62 -3.80
C TRP A 64 -9.29 -14.40 -4.15
N VAL A 65 -9.85 -13.50 -4.96
CA VAL A 65 -9.26 -12.19 -5.28
C VAL A 65 -10.35 -11.12 -5.22
N ASP A 66 -9.98 -9.87 -4.93
CA ASP A 66 -10.89 -8.72 -4.96
C ASP A 66 -11.06 -8.13 -6.37
N GLY A 67 -11.96 -7.17 -6.51
CA GLY A 67 -12.36 -6.60 -7.80
C GLY A 67 -11.25 -5.99 -8.64
N ARG A 68 -10.10 -5.66 -8.03
CA ARG A 68 -8.92 -5.14 -8.74
C ARG A 68 -8.26 -6.19 -9.63
N TYR A 69 -8.44 -7.48 -9.31
CA TYR A 69 -7.72 -8.61 -9.90
C TYR A 69 -8.58 -9.62 -10.64
N PHE A 70 -9.89 -9.40 -10.79
CA PHE A 70 -10.78 -10.40 -11.41
C PHE A 70 -10.30 -10.84 -12.80
N ILE A 71 -10.00 -9.89 -13.67
CA ILE A 71 -9.59 -10.16 -15.06
C ILE A 71 -8.20 -10.78 -15.09
N GLN A 72 -7.23 -10.18 -14.38
CA GLN A 72 -5.86 -10.70 -14.32
C GLN A 72 -5.81 -12.14 -13.80
N ALA A 73 -6.54 -12.44 -12.73
CA ALA A 73 -6.57 -13.78 -12.15
C ALA A 73 -7.21 -14.78 -13.13
N GLU A 74 -8.32 -14.41 -13.78
CA GLU A 74 -8.99 -15.25 -14.76
C GLU A 74 -8.06 -15.65 -15.92
N GLU A 75 -7.27 -14.70 -16.42
CA GLU A 75 -6.28 -14.97 -17.48
C GLU A 75 -5.12 -15.82 -17.01
N GLN A 76 -4.53 -15.47 -15.85
CA GLN A 76 -3.31 -16.13 -15.37
C GLN A 76 -3.54 -17.57 -14.88
N ILE A 77 -4.72 -17.88 -14.33
CA ILE A 77 -5.04 -19.27 -13.92
C ILE A 77 -5.71 -20.10 -15.02
N LYS A 78 -5.98 -19.51 -16.18
CA LYS A 78 -6.62 -20.21 -17.31
C LYS A 78 -5.86 -21.49 -17.69
N GLY A 79 -6.59 -22.60 -17.78
CA GLY A 79 -6.00 -23.91 -18.08
C GLY A 79 -5.31 -24.59 -16.89
N THR A 80 -5.36 -24.00 -15.69
CA THR A 80 -4.92 -24.63 -14.44
C THR A 80 -6.11 -25.26 -13.71
N PRO A 81 -5.88 -26.16 -12.72
CA PRO A 81 -6.95 -26.71 -11.89
C PRO A 81 -7.41 -25.77 -10.75
N VAL A 82 -7.06 -24.49 -10.80
CA VAL A 82 -7.44 -23.50 -9.80
C VAL A 82 -8.74 -22.82 -10.19
N LYS A 83 -9.71 -22.80 -9.29
CA LYS A 83 -11.01 -22.13 -9.45
C LYS A 83 -10.93 -20.68 -8.98
N LEU A 84 -11.38 -19.74 -9.81
CA LEU A 84 -11.47 -18.33 -9.42
C LEU A 84 -12.71 -18.07 -8.55
N MET A 85 -12.51 -17.37 -7.43
CA MET A 85 -13.54 -16.92 -6.52
C MET A 85 -13.52 -15.38 -6.47
N LYS A 86 -14.45 -14.73 -7.18
CA LYS A 86 -14.54 -13.26 -7.29
C LYS A 86 -15.20 -12.70 -6.02
N MET A 87 -14.39 -12.16 -5.09
CA MET A 87 -14.87 -11.69 -3.79
C MET A 87 -15.93 -10.60 -3.92
N GLY A 88 -17.03 -10.77 -3.19
CA GLY A 88 -18.13 -9.81 -3.15
C GLY A 88 -19.15 -9.93 -4.28
N GLU A 89 -18.94 -10.84 -5.24
CA GLU A 89 -19.94 -11.14 -6.27
C GLU A 89 -21.02 -12.09 -5.73
N GLU A 90 -22.23 -11.97 -6.27
CA GLU A 90 -23.40 -12.76 -5.86
C GLU A 90 -23.14 -14.27 -6.03
N GLY A 91 -23.41 -15.05 -4.97
CA GLY A 91 -23.21 -16.50 -4.97
C GLY A 91 -21.77 -16.97 -4.75
N VAL A 92 -20.82 -16.06 -4.55
CA VAL A 92 -19.44 -16.40 -4.21
C VAL A 92 -19.26 -16.39 -2.69
N PRO A 93 -19.01 -17.53 -2.03
CA PRO A 93 -18.80 -17.57 -0.59
C PRO A 93 -17.48 -16.86 -0.22
N THR A 94 -17.43 -16.26 0.96
CA THR A 94 -16.19 -15.82 1.58
C THR A 94 -15.28 -17.03 1.89
N THR A 95 -14.00 -16.79 2.13
CA THR A 95 -13.07 -17.86 2.57
C THR A 95 -13.58 -18.57 3.83
N MET A 96 -14.17 -17.82 4.77
CA MET A 96 -14.73 -18.37 6.01
C MET A 96 -15.96 -19.24 5.77
N GLU A 97 -16.89 -18.78 4.94
CA GLU A 97 -18.09 -19.56 4.57
C GLU A 97 -17.71 -20.85 3.82
N TYR A 98 -16.70 -20.77 2.94
CA TYR A 98 -16.18 -21.92 2.21
C TYR A 98 -15.58 -22.95 3.19
N LEU A 99 -14.70 -22.52 4.11
CA LEU A 99 -14.14 -23.41 5.13
C LEU A 99 -15.24 -24.01 6.02
N ALA A 100 -16.18 -23.20 6.48
CA ALA A 100 -17.29 -23.66 7.31
C ALA A 100 -18.25 -24.62 6.57
N ALA A 101 -18.23 -24.66 5.23
CA ALA A 101 -19.00 -25.60 4.44
C ALA A 101 -18.35 -27.00 4.32
N LEU A 102 -17.08 -27.15 4.70
CA LEU A 102 -16.36 -28.42 4.66
C LEU A 102 -16.97 -29.44 5.65
N PRO A 103 -16.68 -30.76 5.49
CA PRO A 103 -17.14 -31.79 6.40
C PRO A 103 -16.77 -31.54 7.85
N GLU A 104 -17.63 -31.98 8.77
CA GLU A 104 -17.36 -31.95 10.21
C GLU A 104 -16.04 -32.68 10.55
N GLY A 105 -15.28 -32.14 11.49
CA GLY A 105 -14.00 -32.70 11.92
C GLY A 105 -12.83 -32.46 10.93
N THR A 106 -13.03 -31.64 9.88
CA THR A 106 -11.94 -31.29 8.96
C THR A 106 -10.85 -30.50 9.71
N VAL A 107 -9.59 -30.92 9.55
CA VAL A 107 -8.42 -30.19 10.03
C VAL A 107 -7.97 -29.19 8.95
N ILE A 108 -7.82 -27.92 9.33
CA ILE A 108 -7.32 -26.85 8.47
C ILE A 108 -5.86 -26.60 8.78
N GLY A 109 -4.97 -26.90 7.84
CA GLY A 109 -3.55 -26.57 7.98
C GLY A 109 -3.23 -25.18 7.47
N MET A 110 -2.26 -24.50 8.09
CA MET A 110 -1.70 -23.24 7.62
C MET A 110 -0.31 -22.98 8.21
N ASP A 111 0.44 -22.07 7.61
CA ASP A 111 1.60 -21.47 8.28
C ASP A 111 1.11 -20.27 9.13
N GLY A 112 0.99 -20.47 10.43
CA GLY A 112 0.51 -19.47 11.37
C GLY A 112 1.33 -18.18 11.42
N ARG A 113 2.53 -18.20 10.84
CA ARG A 113 3.38 -17.01 10.68
C ARG A 113 2.87 -16.08 9.56
N THR A 114 2.01 -16.57 8.65
CA THR A 114 1.46 -15.80 7.52
C THR A 114 0.00 -15.40 7.70
N VAL A 115 -0.60 -15.70 8.84
CA VAL A 115 -2.00 -15.38 9.15
C VAL A 115 -2.06 -14.52 10.41
N SER A 116 -2.84 -13.42 10.39
CA SER A 116 -2.98 -12.59 11.59
C SER A 116 -3.71 -13.34 12.71
N ALA A 117 -3.33 -13.04 13.96
CA ALA A 117 -3.98 -13.65 15.14
C ALA A 117 -5.49 -13.42 15.13
N ALA A 118 -5.95 -12.19 14.81
CA ALA A 118 -7.38 -11.88 14.70
C ALA A 118 -8.11 -12.76 13.66
N THR A 119 -7.46 -13.05 12.53
CA THR A 119 -8.04 -13.92 11.49
C THR A 119 -8.09 -15.37 11.97
N ALA A 120 -7.01 -15.89 12.55
CA ALA A 120 -6.96 -17.27 13.04
C ALA A 120 -7.96 -17.51 14.18
N MET A 121 -8.02 -16.62 15.18
CA MET A 121 -9.01 -16.70 16.26
C MET A 121 -10.46 -16.65 15.76
N ARG A 122 -10.73 -15.82 14.73
CA ARG A 122 -12.06 -15.80 14.10
C ARG A 122 -12.35 -17.12 13.37
N MET A 123 -11.34 -17.70 12.69
CA MET A 123 -11.45 -19.03 12.08
C MET A 123 -11.79 -20.09 13.14
N GLU A 124 -11.02 -20.19 14.20
CA GLU A 124 -11.25 -21.15 15.29
C GLU A 124 -12.66 -21.07 15.84
N LYS A 125 -13.10 -19.84 16.20
CA LYS A 125 -14.45 -19.60 16.71
C LYS A 125 -15.53 -20.05 15.72
N THR A 126 -15.33 -19.81 14.42
CA THR A 126 -16.32 -20.15 13.39
C THR A 126 -16.36 -21.67 13.13
N LEU A 127 -15.20 -22.30 13.15
CA LEU A 127 -15.03 -23.71 12.80
C LEU A 127 -15.34 -24.67 13.96
N ALA A 128 -15.22 -24.19 15.20
CA ALA A 128 -15.48 -24.97 16.42
C ALA A 128 -16.90 -25.61 16.45
N ALA A 129 -17.91 -24.93 15.88
CA ALA A 129 -19.28 -25.42 15.80
C ALA A 129 -19.43 -26.73 15.01
N LYS A 130 -18.41 -27.09 14.20
CA LYS A 130 -18.35 -28.33 13.40
C LYS A 130 -17.20 -29.25 13.83
N ASN A 131 -16.69 -29.10 15.04
CA ASN A 131 -15.54 -29.88 15.56
C ASN A 131 -14.32 -29.82 14.62
N MET A 132 -14.16 -28.73 13.87
CA MET A 132 -13.02 -28.50 13.01
C MET A 132 -11.91 -27.80 13.79
N THR A 133 -10.66 -28.12 13.49
CA THR A 133 -9.48 -27.58 14.17
C THR A 133 -8.53 -26.92 13.18
N ILE A 134 -7.68 -26.04 13.70
CA ILE A 134 -6.58 -25.42 12.95
C ILE A 134 -5.26 -26.03 13.43
N GLU A 135 -4.37 -26.32 12.48
CA GLU A 135 -2.98 -26.72 12.71
C GLU A 135 -2.09 -25.65 12.06
N GLU A 136 -1.45 -24.82 12.87
CA GLU A 136 -0.77 -23.59 12.44
C GLU A 136 0.74 -23.74 12.23
N ASP A 137 1.35 -24.80 12.72
CA ASP A 137 2.82 -25.03 12.60
C ASP A 137 3.15 -25.85 11.33
N MET A 138 2.73 -25.36 10.17
CA MET A 138 2.83 -26.09 8.91
C MET A 138 3.21 -25.21 7.71
N ASP A 139 4.49 -25.14 7.35
CA ASP A 139 4.93 -24.58 6.06
C ASP A 139 5.00 -25.68 4.98
N LEU A 140 3.84 -26.29 4.65
CA LEU A 140 3.80 -27.38 3.66
C LEU A 140 4.20 -26.92 2.26
N VAL A 141 4.08 -25.63 1.95
CA VAL A 141 4.52 -25.07 0.66
C VAL A 141 6.04 -25.01 0.62
N GLY A 142 6.68 -24.63 1.72
CA GLY A 142 8.15 -24.66 1.83
C GLY A 142 8.71 -26.06 1.60
N ASP A 143 8.05 -27.07 2.12
CA ASP A 143 8.48 -28.47 1.99
C ASP A 143 8.45 -29.00 0.54
N ILE A 144 7.59 -28.43 -0.32
CA ILE A 144 7.46 -28.82 -1.74
C ILE A 144 8.08 -27.83 -2.71
N TRP A 145 8.74 -26.77 -2.24
CA TRP A 145 9.35 -25.74 -3.07
C TRP A 145 10.88 -25.81 -3.02
N PRO A 146 11.52 -26.70 -3.83
CA PRO A 146 12.95 -27.00 -3.72
C PRO A 146 13.87 -25.82 -4.09
N ASP A 147 13.39 -24.92 -4.93
CA ASP A 147 14.08 -23.70 -5.38
C ASP A 147 13.50 -22.42 -4.77
N ARG A 148 12.93 -22.52 -3.56
CA ARG A 148 12.42 -21.36 -2.84
C ARG A 148 13.54 -20.33 -2.66
N PRO A 149 13.32 -19.05 -3.06
CA PRO A 149 14.31 -18.00 -2.84
C PRO A 149 14.75 -17.92 -1.37
N ALA A 150 15.98 -17.50 -1.12
CA ALA A 150 16.44 -17.25 0.25
C ALA A 150 15.76 -16.01 0.85
N LEU A 151 15.74 -15.92 2.17
CA LEU A 151 15.36 -14.68 2.87
C LEU A 151 16.30 -13.55 2.47
N PRO A 152 15.81 -12.32 2.33
CA PRO A 152 16.63 -11.18 1.95
C PRO A 152 17.63 -10.80 3.05
N ALA A 153 18.76 -10.24 2.63
CA ALA A 153 19.82 -9.80 3.54
C ALA A 153 20.32 -8.39 3.17
N SER A 154 19.40 -7.48 2.83
CA SER A 154 19.74 -6.11 2.46
C SER A 154 20.29 -5.32 3.66
N PRO A 155 21.29 -4.44 3.45
CA PRO A 155 21.85 -3.64 4.52
C PRO A 155 20.81 -2.70 5.16
N VAL A 156 20.86 -2.58 6.49
CA VAL A 156 20.07 -1.61 7.26
C VAL A 156 20.89 -0.32 7.41
N TYR A 157 20.20 0.83 7.33
CA TYR A 157 20.80 2.16 7.52
C TYR A 157 19.95 3.05 8.42
N VAL A 158 20.58 4.06 9.01
CA VAL A 158 19.97 5.01 9.94
C VAL A 158 19.58 6.28 9.18
N LEU A 159 18.39 6.80 9.44
CA LEU A 159 17.98 8.14 8.99
C LEU A 159 18.39 9.21 10.02
N GLY A 160 18.98 10.29 9.55
CA GLY A 160 19.36 11.44 10.39
C GLY A 160 18.17 12.28 10.84
N LEU A 161 18.36 13.12 11.85
CA LEU A 161 17.31 14.02 12.37
C LEU A 161 16.83 15.06 11.33
N ASP A 162 17.66 15.41 10.37
CA ASP A 162 17.32 16.25 9.22
C ASP A 162 16.30 15.59 8.29
N SER A 163 16.20 14.26 8.31
CA SER A 163 15.18 13.51 7.59
C SER A 163 13.93 13.26 8.45
N VAL A 164 14.09 12.78 9.67
CA VAL A 164 12.97 12.26 10.47
C VAL A 164 12.43 13.24 11.53
N GLY A 165 13.15 14.33 11.84
CA GLY A 165 12.72 15.39 12.76
C GLY A 165 12.62 15.01 14.24
N VAL A 166 12.41 13.72 14.58
CA VAL A 166 12.27 13.20 15.94
C VAL A 166 13.21 12.03 16.16
N SER A 167 13.96 12.04 17.27
CA SER A 167 14.90 10.97 17.59
C SER A 167 14.20 9.66 17.94
N ALA A 168 14.84 8.51 17.68
CA ALA A 168 14.35 7.22 18.13
C ALA A 168 14.27 7.14 19.67
N ALA A 169 15.14 7.84 20.40
CA ALA A 169 15.08 7.93 21.85
C ALA A 169 13.77 8.59 22.34
N ASP A 170 13.36 9.68 21.70
CA ASP A 170 12.10 10.36 22.03
C ASP A 170 10.89 9.49 21.66
N LYS A 171 10.92 8.82 20.50
CA LYS A 171 9.87 7.90 20.09
C LYS A 171 9.74 6.72 21.06
N LEU A 172 10.84 6.11 21.49
CA LEU A 172 10.85 5.05 22.49
C LEU A 172 10.31 5.55 23.85
N ALA A 173 10.66 6.78 24.26
CA ALA A 173 10.12 7.36 25.48
C ALA A 173 8.61 7.57 25.38
N ASP A 174 8.10 7.92 24.21
CA ASP A 174 6.66 8.05 23.94
C ASP A 174 5.93 6.70 24.05
N ILE A 175 6.49 5.63 23.47
CA ILE A 175 5.91 4.29 23.58
C ILE A 175 5.93 3.79 25.02
N ARG A 176 7.02 4.04 25.76
CA ARG A 176 7.10 3.70 27.18
C ARG A 176 6.07 4.44 28.04
N ARG A 177 5.67 5.66 27.66
CA ARG A 177 4.54 6.35 28.32
C ARG A 177 3.21 5.64 28.04
N VAL A 178 2.99 5.18 26.81
CA VAL A 178 1.80 4.39 26.48
C VAL A 178 1.77 3.09 27.28
N LEU A 179 2.90 2.38 27.41
CA LEU A 179 2.99 1.18 28.25
C LEU A 179 2.60 1.46 29.70
N ALA A 180 3.07 2.58 30.27
CA ALA A 180 2.72 2.96 31.63
C ALA A 180 1.23 3.32 31.78
N GLU A 181 0.65 3.98 30.79
CA GLU A 181 -0.80 4.35 30.77
C GLU A 181 -1.70 3.12 30.64
N LYS A 182 -1.22 2.06 29.96
CA LYS A 182 -1.95 0.80 29.77
C LYS A 182 -1.63 -0.26 30.83
N ASP A 183 -0.76 0.05 31.77
CA ASP A 183 -0.20 -0.89 32.75
C ASP A 183 0.39 -2.14 32.10
N ALA A 184 1.02 -1.96 30.94
CA ALA A 184 1.69 -3.02 30.18
C ALA A 184 3.18 -3.07 30.50
N ASP A 185 3.75 -4.28 30.55
CA ASP A 185 5.15 -4.50 30.85
C ASP A 185 6.02 -4.48 29.59
N ALA A 186 5.44 -4.89 28.46
CA ALA A 186 6.11 -4.85 27.16
C ALA A 186 5.13 -4.58 26.03
N HIS A 187 5.67 -4.12 24.88
CA HIS A 187 4.99 -4.01 23.62
C HIS A 187 5.69 -4.87 22.58
N VAL A 188 4.95 -5.74 21.90
CA VAL A 188 5.46 -6.61 20.84
C VAL A 188 5.04 -6.06 19.49
N LEU A 189 6.02 -5.75 18.64
CA LEU A 189 5.85 -5.26 17.28
C LEU A 189 6.26 -6.30 16.25
N SER A 190 5.38 -6.53 15.29
CA SER A 190 5.60 -7.37 14.11
C SER A 190 5.61 -6.57 12.81
N THR A 191 4.94 -5.43 12.75
CA THR A 191 4.82 -4.59 11.56
C THR A 191 6.14 -3.91 11.21
N LEU A 192 6.66 -4.17 10.00
CA LEU A 192 7.98 -3.69 9.57
C LEU A 192 8.07 -2.17 9.50
N ASP A 193 7.01 -1.51 9.04
CA ASP A 193 6.94 -0.05 8.93
C ASP A 193 6.97 0.63 10.31
N ASP A 194 6.27 0.07 11.32
CA ASP A 194 6.27 0.61 12.67
C ASP A 194 7.65 0.47 13.32
N ILE A 195 8.31 -0.67 13.13
CA ILE A 195 9.68 -0.91 13.62
C ILE A 195 10.66 0.06 12.94
N ALA A 196 10.61 0.17 11.62
CA ALA A 196 11.47 1.05 10.85
C ALA A 196 11.27 2.53 11.26
N TRP A 197 10.03 2.97 11.47
CA TRP A 197 9.70 4.30 11.95
C TRP A 197 10.19 4.54 13.37
N LEU A 198 9.93 3.61 14.29
CA LEU A 198 10.26 3.76 15.71
C LEU A 198 11.77 3.93 15.93
N PHE A 199 12.57 3.11 15.26
CA PHE A 199 14.02 3.12 15.40
C PHE A 199 14.74 4.02 14.40
N ASN A 200 14.03 4.77 13.54
CA ASN A 200 14.62 5.58 12.47
C ASN A 200 15.55 4.77 11.55
N LEU A 201 15.20 3.52 11.30
CA LEU A 201 15.95 2.59 10.45
C LEU A 201 15.22 2.34 9.13
N ARG A 202 15.97 2.07 8.08
CA ARG A 202 15.45 1.62 6.80
C ARG A 202 16.28 0.45 6.28
N GLY A 203 15.72 -0.33 5.38
CA GLY A 203 16.38 -1.46 4.72
C GLY A 203 15.85 -1.64 3.30
N GLY A 204 16.10 -2.81 2.71
CA GLY A 204 15.68 -3.12 1.34
C GLY A 204 15.19 -4.56 1.19
N ASP A 205 14.60 -5.14 2.21
CA ASP A 205 14.16 -6.53 2.19
C ASP A 205 12.82 -6.73 1.47
N VAL A 206 12.03 -5.67 1.35
CA VAL A 206 10.74 -5.68 0.64
C VAL A 206 10.86 -4.76 -0.58
N GLU A 207 10.41 -5.25 -1.72
CA GLU A 207 10.38 -4.46 -2.96
C GLU A 207 9.50 -3.23 -2.77
N CYS A 208 9.95 -2.08 -3.22
CA CYS A 208 9.25 -0.78 -3.15
C CYS A 208 8.99 -0.23 -1.74
N ASN A 209 9.24 -1.00 -0.68
CA ASN A 209 9.10 -0.55 0.70
C ASN A 209 10.46 -0.65 1.43
N PRO A 210 11.07 0.47 1.86
CA PRO A 210 12.41 0.48 2.42
C PRO A 210 12.47 0.00 3.88
N VAL A 211 12.00 -1.21 4.14
CA VAL A 211 11.98 -1.88 5.44
C VAL A 211 12.90 -3.10 5.47
N PHE A 212 13.07 -3.69 6.63
CA PHE A 212 13.88 -4.90 6.83
C PHE A 212 13.11 -5.88 7.72
N LEU A 213 13.22 -7.18 7.42
CA LEU A 213 12.57 -8.24 8.20
C LEU A 213 13.08 -8.20 9.64
N SER A 214 12.18 -7.90 10.56
CA SER A 214 12.48 -7.77 11.99
C SER A 214 11.23 -7.85 12.85
N TYR A 215 11.42 -8.24 14.10
CA TYR A 215 10.46 -8.04 15.18
C TYR A 215 11.06 -7.10 16.20
N ALA A 216 10.25 -6.49 17.05
CA ALA A 216 10.74 -5.73 18.18
C ALA A 216 9.92 -5.98 19.45
N VAL A 217 10.60 -5.89 20.59
CA VAL A 217 9.97 -5.86 21.91
C VAL A 217 10.48 -4.63 22.64
N ILE A 218 9.56 -3.80 23.13
CA ILE A 218 9.85 -2.61 23.88
C ILE A 218 9.36 -2.83 25.32
N GLU A 219 10.29 -2.89 26.27
CA GLU A 219 10.02 -2.94 27.70
C GLU A 219 10.17 -1.53 28.33
N ARG A 220 9.76 -1.38 29.57
CA ARG A 220 9.87 -0.11 30.32
C ARG A 220 11.31 0.44 30.33
N ASN A 221 12.33 -0.42 30.40
CA ASN A 221 13.74 0.00 30.54
C ASN A 221 14.67 -0.59 29.48
N ALA A 222 14.20 -1.45 28.61
CA ALA A 222 14.98 -2.11 27.55
C ALA A 222 14.22 -2.08 26.22
N ALA A 223 14.90 -2.35 25.12
CA ALA A 223 14.28 -2.62 23.85
C ALA A 223 15.14 -3.63 23.07
N TYR A 224 14.46 -4.44 22.27
CA TYR A 224 15.08 -5.51 21.51
C TYR A 224 14.60 -5.46 20.07
N ILE A 225 15.53 -5.68 19.13
CA ILE A 225 15.25 -5.92 17.72
C ILE A 225 15.69 -7.33 17.40
N PHE A 226 14.81 -8.10 16.77
CA PHE A 226 15.10 -9.46 16.30
C PHE A 226 15.24 -9.43 14.79
N ALA A 227 16.44 -9.61 14.30
CA ALA A 227 16.76 -9.53 12.86
C ALA A 227 18.01 -10.36 12.54
N ASP A 228 18.29 -10.55 11.24
CA ASP A 228 19.56 -11.10 10.80
C ASP A 228 20.67 -10.07 11.06
N GLU A 229 21.59 -10.41 11.96
CA GLU A 229 22.71 -9.54 12.37
C GLU A 229 23.62 -9.13 11.23
N SER A 230 23.70 -9.92 10.16
CA SER A 230 24.53 -9.65 8.99
C SER A 230 24.13 -8.37 8.23
N LYS A 231 22.88 -7.92 8.38
CA LYS A 231 22.35 -6.70 7.77
C LYS A 231 22.86 -5.41 8.43
N PHE A 232 23.39 -5.53 9.66
CA PHE A 232 23.74 -4.38 10.51
C PHE A 232 25.23 -4.12 10.50
N HIS A 233 25.66 -3.11 9.75
CA HIS A 233 27.04 -2.62 9.81
C HIS A 233 27.37 -2.04 11.20
N TYR A 234 28.67 -1.91 11.49
CA TYR A 234 29.13 -1.43 12.79
C TYR A 234 28.49 -0.11 13.24
N CYS A 235 28.32 0.85 12.33
CA CYS A 235 27.71 2.15 12.66
C CYS A 235 26.24 2.02 13.12
N VAL A 236 25.48 1.08 12.54
CA VAL A 236 24.08 0.83 12.94
C VAL A 236 24.05 0.11 14.29
N LYS A 237 24.93 -0.86 14.52
CA LYS A 237 25.07 -1.53 15.83
C LYS A 237 25.43 -0.54 16.93
N GLU A 238 26.34 0.38 16.67
CA GLU A 238 26.73 1.43 17.62
C GLU A 238 25.55 2.40 17.90
N TYR A 239 24.78 2.77 16.86
CA TYR A 239 23.56 3.55 17.03
C TYR A 239 22.54 2.85 17.95
N LEU A 240 22.27 1.56 17.73
CA LEU A 240 21.38 0.77 18.58
C LEU A 240 21.89 0.67 20.02
N ARG A 241 23.19 0.48 20.21
CA ARG A 241 23.83 0.45 21.53
C ARG A 241 23.63 1.77 22.29
N GLN A 242 23.73 2.91 21.61
CA GLN A 242 23.49 4.23 22.21
C GLN A 242 22.04 4.43 22.63
N LEU A 243 21.09 3.77 21.97
CA LEU A 243 19.66 3.74 22.31
C LEU A 243 19.33 2.72 23.41
N ASN A 244 20.32 1.94 23.91
CA ASN A 244 20.07 0.80 24.79
C ASN A 244 19.14 -0.24 24.15
N VAL A 245 19.33 -0.52 22.85
CA VAL A 245 18.61 -1.52 22.07
C VAL A 245 19.52 -2.71 21.81
N THR A 246 19.05 -3.90 22.15
CA THR A 246 19.76 -5.17 21.94
C THR A 246 19.31 -5.81 20.64
N LEU A 247 20.26 -6.12 19.76
CA LEU A 247 20.00 -6.90 18.55
C LEU A 247 20.11 -8.39 18.86
N LEU A 248 19.09 -9.17 18.49
CA LEU A 248 18.98 -10.60 18.71
C LEU A 248 18.69 -11.33 17.38
N PRO A 249 18.96 -12.65 17.27
CA PRO A 249 18.65 -13.43 16.08
C PRO A 249 17.14 -13.39 15.75
N TYR A 250 16.81 -13.34 14.46
CA TYR A 250 15.46 -13.12 13.94
C TYR A 250 14.39 -14.04 14.55
N ASN A 251 14.68 -15.36 14.62
CA ASN A 251 13.72 -16.35 15.10
C ASN A 251 13.65 -16.46 16.63
N ASP A 252 14.57 -15.81 17.36
CA ASP A 252 14.60 -15.87 18.83
C ASP A 252 13.38 -15.18 19.46
N ILE A 253 12.62 -14.37 18.70
CA ILE A 253 11.38 -13.73 19.15
C ILE A 253 10.37 -14.75 19.70
N TYR A 254 10.24 -15.93 19.07
CA TYR A 254 9.29 -16.97 19.48
C TYR A 254 9.68 -17.60 20.84
N SER A 255 10.97 -17.76 21.10
CA SER A 255 11.46 -18.23 22.40
C SER A 255 11.52 -17.14 23.47
N PHE A 256 11.60 -15.87 23.04
CA PHE A 256 11.68 -14.71 23.95
C PHE A 256 10.43 -14.56 24.81
N ALA A 257 9.28 -15.03 24.34
CA ALA A 257 8.03 -15.05 25.11
C ALA A 257 8.16 -15.79 26.46
N SER A 258 9.09 -16.77 26.57
CA SER A 258 9.35 -17.51 27.81
C SER A 258 9.94 -16.66 28.95
N ARG A 259 10.29 -15.39 28.69
CA ARG A 259 10.75 -14.44 29.71
C ARG A 259 9.63 -13.83 30.53
N TYR A 260 8.39 -13.96 30.07
CA TYR A 260 7.20 -13.43 30.72
C TYR A 260 6.43 -14.53 31.45
N ASP A 261 5.60 -14.14 32.40
CA ASP A 261 4.74 -15.03 33.18
C ASP A 261 3.30 -14.51 33.28
N GLU A 262 2.43 -15.26 33.96
CA GLU A 262 0.99 -14.95 34.06
C GLU A 262 0.68 -13.61 34.73
N GLY A 263 1.66 -12.96 35.36
CA GLY A 263 1.51 -11.63 35.98
C GLY A 263 1.86 -10.48 35.05
N ASP A 264 2.53 -10.77 33.93
CA ASP A 264 2.97 -9.73 32.98
C ASP A 264 1.86 -9.40 31.98
N ALA A 265 1.78 -8.12 31.56
CA ALA A 265 0.84 -7.63 30.55
C ALA A 265 1.58 -7.23 29.28
N ILE A 266 1.21 -7.79 28.14
CA ILE A 266 1.85 -7.58 26.85
C ILE A 266 0.88 -6.83 25.92
N LEU A 267 1.27 -5.61 25.54
CA LEU A 267 0.57 -4.84 24.51
C LEU A 267 0.96 -5.38 23.11
N LEU A 268 -0.02 -5.76 22.34
CA LEU A 268 0.15 -6.12 20.93
C LEU A 268 -1.18 -5.97 20.17
N SER A 269 -1.12 -5.91 18.85
CA SER A 269 -2.31 -5.88 18.00
C SER A 269 -2.53 -7.25 17.36
N SER A 270 -3.61 -7.94 17.71
CA SER A 270 -3.97 -9.23 17.09
C SER A 270 -4.20 -9.11 15.58
N ALA A 271 -4.57 -7.93 15.08
CA ALA A 271 -4.71 -7.66 13.65
C ALA A 271 -3.37 -7.51 12.92
N ALA A 272 -2.29 -7.16 13.65
CA ALA A 272 -0.99 -6.83 13.09
C ALA A 272 0.12 -7.83 13.45
N VAL A 273 -0.13 -8.75 14.38
CA VAL A 273 0.80 -9.82 14.75
C VAL A 273 0.37 -11.14 14.11
N ASN A 274 1.33 -11.96 13.67
CA ASN A 274 1.03 -13.29 13.17
C ASN A 274 0.59 -14.24 14.30
N TYR A 275 -0.21 -15.23 13.94
CA TYR A 275 -0.86 -16.14 14.90
C TYR A 275 0.15 -16.97 15.70
N ALA A 276 1.17 -17.52 15.05
CA ALA A 276 2.20 -18.29 15.73
C ALA A 276 2.94 -17.48 16.81
N LEU A 277 3.16 -16.18 16.57
CA LEU A 277 3.79 -15.30 17.57
C LEU A 277 2.81 -14.95 18.69
N TYR A 278 1.56 -14.66 18.35
CA TYR A 278 0.50 -14.35 19.32
C TYR A 278 0.34 -15.50 20.34
N GLU A 279 0.29 -16.74 19.89
CA GLU A 279 0.16 -17.91 20.76
C GLU A 279 1.31 -18.01 21.77
N LYS A 280 2.57 -17.80 21.31
CA LYS A 280 3.73 -17.87 22.22
C LYS A 280 3.65 -16.86 23.35
N PHE A 281 3.14 -15.65 23.10
CA PHE A 281 2.98 -14.66 24.17
C PHE A 281 1.72 -14.90 25.00
N SER A 282 0.60 -15.28 24.38
CA SER A 282 -0.67 -15.53 25.10
C SER A 282 -0.64 -16.76 26.02
N GLU A 283 0.23 -17.75 25.73
CA GLU A 283 0.51 -18.88 26.62
C GLU A 283 1.19 -18.47 27.94
N LYS A 284 1.83 -17.30 27.98
CA LYS A 284 2.72 -16.89 29.08
C LYS A 284 2.21 -15.69 29.84
N ALA A 285 1.56 -14.75 29.16
CA ALA A 285 1.24 -13.44 29.69
C ALA A 285 -0.20 -13.01 29.36
N ILE A 286 -0.68 -11.97 30.02
CA ILE A 286 -1.96 -11.32 29.72
C ILE A 286 -1.78 -10.47 28.45
N ILE A 287 -2.61 -10.67 27.44
CA ILE A 287 -2.58 -9.87 26.22
C ILE A 287 -3.49 -8.64 26.37
N VAL A 288 -2.90 -7.47 26.17
CA VAL A 288 -3.60 -6.19 25.97
C VAL A 288 -3.71 -5.99 24.46
N ASP A 289 -4.83 -6.43 23.88
CA ASP A 289 -5.05 -6.38 22.42
C ASP A 289 -5.55 -5.00 22.01
N GLU A 290 -4.66 -4.17 21.49
CA GLU A 290 -4.96 -2.84 20.97
C GLU A 290 -4.14 -2.53 19.72
N VAL A 291 -4.60 -1.55 18.93
CA VAL A 291 -3.85 -1.06 17.75
C VAL A 291 -2.48 -0.53 18.19
N ASN A 292 -1.46 -0.84 17.40
CA ASN A 292 -0.09 -0.35 17.66
C ASN A 292 -0.08 1.18 17.81
N PRO A 293 0.42 1.72 18.91
CA PRO A 293 0.45 3.17 19.14
C PRO A 293 1.30 3.92 18.11
N GLU A 294 2.24 3.25 17.46
CA GLU A 294 3.07 3.77 16.37
C GLU A 294 2.24 4.16 15.15
N GLN A 295 1.18 3.42 14.83
CA GLN A 295 0.40 3.61 13.62
C GLN A 295 -0.12 5.05 13.47
N LEU A 296 -0.77 5.59 14.49
CA LEU A 296 -1.28 6.96 14.46
C LEU A 296 -0.13 7.98 14.51
N LYS A 297 0.88 7.75 15.35
CA LYS A 297 2.04 8.65 15.49
C LYS A 297 2.83 8.77 14.20
N LYS A 298 3.01 7.67 13.47
CA LYS A 298 3.67 7.60 12.17
C LYS A 298 2.87 8.30 11.06
N ALA A 299 1.54 8.14 11.07
CA ALA A 299 0.66 8.78 10.11
C ALA A 299 0.66 10.31 10.20
N ILE A 300 0.86 10.88 11.39
CA ILE A 300 0.96 12.31 11.64
C ILE A 300 2.40 12.76 11.41
N LYS A 301 2.70 13.20 10.18
CA LYS A 301 4.04 13.68 9.81
C LYS A 301 4.36 14.96 10.53
N ASN A 302 5.56 15.01 11.11
CA ASN A 302 6.07 16.21 11.77
C ASN A 302 6.51 17.29 10.74
N PRO A 303 6.79 18.54 11.17
CA PRO A 303 7.15 19.61 10.24
C PRO A 303 8.37 19.33 9.36
N VAL A 304 9.36 18.56 9.84
CA VAL A 304 10.57 18.19 9.06
C VAL A 304 10.21 17.19 7.98
N GLU A 305 9.43 16.15 8.31
CA GLU A 305 8.94 15.17 7.34
C GLU A 305 8.07 15.82 6.27
N ILE A 306 7.15 16.75 6.64
CA ILE A 306 6.31 17.47 5.66
C ILE A 306 7.16 18.31 4.72
N GLU A 307 8.15 19.04 5.23
CA GLU A 307 9.04 19.85 4.38
C GLU A 307 9.88 18.98 3.44
N ASN A 308 10.33 17.84 3.90
CA ASN A 308 11.03 16.88 3.06
C ASN A 308 10.07 16.26 2.02
N MET A 309 8.84 15.90 2.39
CA MET A 309 7.84 15.42 1.42
C MET A 309 7.58 16.45 0.29
N ARG A 310 7.55 17.76 0.58
CA ARG A 310 7.47 18.80 -0.47
C ARG A 310 8.67 18.71 -1.42
N LYS A 311 9.88 18.54 -0.90
CA LYS A 311 11.10 18.39 -1.73
C LYS A 311 11.04 17.13 -2.61
N ALA A 312 10.58 15.99 -2.05
CA ALA A 312 10.38 14.76 -2.81
C ALA A 312 9.42 14.98 -3.97
N HIS A 313 8.28 15.64 -3.72
CA HIS A 313 7.26 15.92 -4.75
C HIS A 313 7.71 16.94 -5.81
N ILE A 314 8.61 17.86 -5.48
CA ILE A 314 9.23 18.75 -6.47
C ILE A 314 10.16 17.95 -7.39
N LYS A 315 11.01 17.07 -6.83
CA LYS A 315 11.90 16.20 -7.59
C LYS A 315 11.12 15.26 -8.51
N ASP A 316 10.12 14.60 -7.96
CA ASP A 316 9.25 13.67 -8.70
C ASP A 316 8.43 14.41 -9.76
N GLY A 317 7.91 15.59 -9.43
CA GLY A 317 7.16 16.43 -10.34
C GLY A 317 7.96 16.86 -11.57
N LEU A 318 9.26 17.09 -11.43
CA LEU A 318 10.16 17.31 -12.58
C LEU A 318 10.26 16.05 -13.46
N ALA A 319 10.42 14.86 -12.87
CA ALA A 319 10.49 13.61 -13.62
C ALA A 319 9.19 13.35 -14.38
N VAL A 320 8.04 13.49 -13.71
CA VAL A 320 6.71 13.31 -14.32
C VAL A 320 6.44 14.35 -15.41
N THR A 321 6.81 15.61 -15.20
CA THR A 321 6.64 16.67 -16.21
C THR A 321 7.48 16.39 -17.46
N ARG A 322 8.73 15.96 -17.29
CA ARG A 322 9.61 15.54 -18.39
C ARG A 322 9.09 14.32 -19.13
N PHE A 323 8.49 13.39 -18.41
CA PHE A 323 7.84 12.23 -18.98
C PHE A 323 6.62 12.64 -19.83
N MET A 324 5.74 13.49 -19.30
CA MET A 324 4.58 13.98 -20.05
C MET A 324 5.03 14.71 -21.34
N ARG A 325 6.07 15.53 -21.25
CA ARG A 325 6.67 16.17 -22.40
C ARG A 325 7.16 15.15 -23.43
N TRP A 326 7.90 14.13 -22.97
CA TRP A 326 8.39 13.07 -23.84
C TRP A 326 7.25 12.35 -24.57
N VAL A 327 6.17 11.98 -23.87
CA VAL A 327 4.99 11.36 -24.49
C VAL A 327 4.43 12.26 -25.60
N LYS A 328 4.20 13.56 -25.29
CA LYS A 328 3.64 14.53 -26.25
C LYS A 328 4.54 14.78 -27.46
N ASP A 329 5.84 14.80 -27.26
CA ASP A 329 6.81 15.07 -28.32
C ASP A 329 7.07 13.84 -29.22
N THR A 330 6.84 12.62 -28.69
CA THR A 330 7.18 11.34 -29.36
C THR A 330 5.99 10.67 -30.03
N ILE A 331 4.78 10.79 -29.44
CA ILE A 331 3.59 10.11 -29.96
C ILE A 331 3.33 10.44 -31.46
N GLY A 332 3.04 9.40 -32.25
CA GLY A 332 2.83 9.51 -33.70
C GLY A 332 4.10 9.73 -34.52
N LYS A 333 5.29 9.86 -33.90
CA LYS A 333 6.59 9.98 -34.57
C LYS A 333 7.46 8.74 -34.37
N GLU A 334 7.45 8.19 -33.16
CA GLU A 334 8.16 6.97 -32.78
C GLU A 334 7.20 6.03 -32.07
N LYS A 335 7.55 4.74 -32.06
CA LYS A 335 6.74 3.74 -31.38
C LYS A 335 6.88 3.89 -29.87
N ILE A 336 5.77 4.12 -29.17
CA ILE A 336 5.64 4.02 -27.73
C ILE A 336 4.80 2.78 -27.42
N THR A 337 5.18 2.00 -26.42
CA THR A 337 4.36 0.92 -25.85
C THR A 337 4.14 1.19 -24.36
N GLU A 338 3.21 0.47 -23.74
CA GLU A 338 2.97 0.57 -22.29
C GLU A 338 4.25 0.28 -21.49
N LEU A 339 5.00 -0.77 -21.86
CA LEU A 339 6.30 -1.08 -21.23
C LEU A 339 7.32 0.03 -21.46
N SER A 340 7.47 0.54 -22.69
CA SER A 340 8.45 1.60 -22.95
C SER A 340 8.10 2.91 -22.24
N ALA A 341 6.82 3.18 -22.01
CA ALA A 341 6.36 4.33 -21.23
C ALA A 341 6.67 4.13 -19.73
N ALA A 342 6.41 2.94 -19.17
CA ALA A 342 6.80 2.60 -17.80
C ALA A 342 8.33 2.72 -17.60
N GLU A 343 9.12 2.10 -18.46
CA GLU A 343 10.59 2.18 -18.42
C GLU A 343 11.09 3.63 -18.52
N LYS A 344 10.41 4.47 -19.30
CA LYS A 344 10.79 5.87 -19.48
C LYS A 344 10.59 6.68 -18.20
N ILE A 345 9.42 6.60 -17.55
CA ILE A 345 9.20 7.32 -16.30
C ILE A 345 10.12 6.82 -15.18
N ASP A 346 10.31 5.51 -15.09
CA ASP A 346 11.22 4.90 -14.10
C ASP A 346 12.67 5.39 -14.31
N SER A 347 13.14 5.43 -15.57
CA SER A 347 14.48 5.95 -15.88
C SER A 347 14.68 7.41 -15.48
N LEU A 348 13.65 8.25 -15.64
CA LEU A 348 13.69 9.66 -15.22
C LEU A 348 13.75 9.79 -13.70
N ARG A 349 13.05 8.92 -12.95
CA ARG A 349 13.13 8.85 -11.49
C ARG A 349 14.48 8.38 -11.02
N PHE A 350 15.01 7.29 -11.59
CA PHE A 350 16.35 6.78 -11.22
C PHE A 350 17.47 7.77 -11.51
N ALA A 351 17.32 8.62 -12.52
CA ALA A 351 18.27 9.72 -12.80
C ALA A 351 18.15 10.89 -11.81
N THR A 352 17.09 10.93 -10.99
CA THR A 352 16.85 12.04 -10.06
C THR A 352 17.70 11.87 -8.78
N PRO A 353 18.48 12.87 -8.37
CA PRO A 353 19.32 12.77 -7.18
C PRO A 353 18.52 12.46 -5.90
N GLY A 354 18.98 11.45 -5.16
CA GLY A 354 18.33 11.01 -3.92
C GLY A 354 17.19 10.02 -4.11
N ASN A 355 16.91 9.58 -5.34
CA ASN A 355 15.99 8.46 -5.58
C ASN A 355 16.63 7.15 -5.09
N LEU A 356 15.85 6.35 -4.38
CA LEU A 356 16.23 5.06 -3.78
C LEU A 356 15.53 3.87 -4.44
N GLY A 357 14.63 4.12 -5.37
CA GLY A 357 13.82 3.11 -6.04
C GLY A 357 12.39 3.58 -6.30
N LEU A 358 11.55 2.67 -6.74
CA LEU A 358 10.13 2.90 -6.92
C LEU A 358 9.39 2.76 -5.58
N SER A 359 8.26 3.43 -5.42
CA SER A 359 7.35 3.24 -4.28
C SER A 359 6.33 2.12 -4.50
N PHE A 360 6.12 1.76 -5.76
CA PHE A 360 5.37 0.58 -6.23
C PHE A 360 5.68 0.33 -7.71
N GLY A 361 5.25 -0.82 -8.24
CA GLY A 361 5.44 -1.15 -9.66
C GLY A 361 4.64 -0.23 -10.56
N THR A 362 5.31 0.41 -11.53
CA THR A 362 4.68 1.38 -12.42
C THR A 362 3.54 0.76 -13.23
N ILE A 363 2.37 1.37 -13.14
CA ILE A 363 1.20 1.11 -13.96
C ILE A 363 1.30 1.99 -15.20
N SER A 364 1.26 1.39 -16.38
CA SER A 364 1.21 2.11 -17.65
C SER A 364 0.22 1.40 -18.54
N ALA A 365 -0.90 2.04 -18.82
CA ALA A 365 -2.07 1.40 -19.43
C ALA A 365 -2.66 2.27 -20.53
N TYR A 366 -2.85 1.66 -21.70
CA TYR A 366 -3.44 2.30 -22.87
C TYR A 366 -4.77 1.63 -23.25
N GLY A 367 -5.74 2.43 -23.69
CA GLY A 367 -7.03 1.93 -24.18
C GLY A 367 -7.76 1.08 -23.12
N GLU A 368 -8.17 -0.13 -23.48
CA GLU A 368 -8.92 -1.04 -22.61
C GLU A 368 -8.13 -1.50 -21.38
N HIS A 369 -6.80 -1.57 -21.43
CA HIS A 369 -5.98 -1.91 -20.29
C HIS A 369 -6.09 -0.88 -19.16
N ALA A 370 -6.35 0.38 -19.49
CA ALA A 370 -6.56 1.43 -18.48
C ALA A 370 -7.86 1.22 -17.67
N ALA A 371 -8.78 0.38 -18.14
CA ALA A 371 -9.96 -0.01 -17.37
C ALA A 371 -9.64 -0.99 -16.21
N LEU A 372 -8.39 -1.45 -16.11
CA LEU A 372 -7.88 -2.30 -15.04
C LEU A 372 -7.07 -1.46 -14.05
N PRO A 373 -7.60 -1.09 -12.87
CA PRO A 373 -6.97 -0.11 -11.98
C PRO A 373 -5.53 -0.44 -11.56
N HIS A 374 -5.17 -1.72 -11.51
CA HIS A 374 -3.85 -2.23 -11.10
C HIS A 374 -3.13 -2.97 -12.25
N TYR A 375 -3.41 -2.58 -13.50
CA TYR A 375 -2.74 -3.17 -14.64
C TYR A 375 -1.24 -2.88 -14.62
N ALA A 376 -0.45 -3.92 -14.75
CA ALA A 376 0.99 -3.80 -14.98
C ALA A 376 1.33 -4.44 -16.34
N PRO A 377 1.94 -3.72 -17.30
CA PRO A 377 2.27 -4.27 -18.59
C PRO A 377 3.31 -5.37 -18.47
N THR A 378 3.14 -6.44 -19.25
CA THR A 378 4.10 -7.52 -19.42
C THR A 378 4.50 -7.64 -20.88
N LYS A 379 5.53 -8.42 -21.19
CA LYS A 379 5.94 -8.64 -22.59
C LYS A 379 4.82 -9.25 -23.44
N GLU A 380 3.94 -10.02 -22.80
CA GLU A 380 2.83 -10.71 -23.45
C GLU A 380 1.61 -9.80 -23.65
N SER A 381 1.40 -8.83 -22.76
CA SER A 381 0.24 -7.93 -22.79
C SER A 381 0.54 -6.54 -23.34
N ASP A 382 1.81 -6.22 -23.62
CA ASP A 382 2.28 -4.89 -24.02
C ASP A 382 1.59 -4.36 -25.28
N LEU A 383 0.80 -3.30 -25.15
CA LEU A 383 0.15 -2.63 -26.27
C LEU A 383 1.00 -1.47 -26.81
N THR A 384 0.90 -1.26 -28.13
CA THR A 384 1.40 -0.03 -28.76
C THR A 384 0.43 1.11 -28.46
N VAL A 385 0.96 2.24 -27.98
CA VAL A 385 0.19 3.47 -27.78
C VAL A 385 0.00 4.15 -29.12
N GLU A 386 -1.23 4.14 -29.59
CA GLU A 386 -1.60 4.80 -30.85
C GLU A 386 -1.92 6.28 -30.62
N PRO A 387 -1.82 7.17 -31.66
CA PRO A 387 -2.04 8.60 -31.49
C PRO A 387 -3.55 8.95 -31.40
N HIS A 388 -4.26 8.35 -30.43
CA HIS A 388 -5.66 8.65 -30.07
C HIS A 388 -5.97 8.14 -28.66
N GLY A 389 -6.95 8.73 -27.99
CA GLY A 389 -7.38 8.32 -26.64
C GLY A 389 -6.39 8.70 -25.55
N PHE A 390 -6.28 7.87 -24.52
CA PHE A 390 -5.51 8.14 -23.31
C PHE A 390 -4.43 7.09 -23.05
N LEU A 391 -3.30 7.57 -22.51
CA LEU A 391 -2.33 6.78 -21.76
C LEU A 391 -2.46 7.15 -20.28
N LEU A 392 -2.84 6.20 -19.43
CA LEU A 392 -2.84 6.31 -17.99
C LEU A 392 -1.51 5.81 -17.45
N VAL A 393 -0.82 6.64 -16.67
CA VAL A 393 0.41 6.24 -15.96
C VAL A 393 0.28 6.59 -14.49
N ASP A 394 0.38 5.55 -13.66
CA ASP A 394 0.37 5.63 -12.22
C ASP A 394 1.69 5.07 -11.69
N SER A 395 2.40 5.87 -10.89
CA SER A 395 3.79 5.60 -10.54
C SER A 395 4.28 6.46 -9.40
N GLY A 396 5.31 6.01 -8.71
CA GLY A 396 5.88 6.76 -7.61
C GLY A 396 7.33 6.37 -7.32
N GLY A 397 7.98 7.13 -6.47
CA GLY A 397 9.37 6.92 -6.08
C GLY A 397 9.62 7.02 -4.59
N GLN A 398 10.60 6.28 -4.12
CA GLN A 398 11.20 6.44 -2.81
C GLN A 398 12.39 7.40 -2.93
N TYR A 399 12.39 8.46 -2.14
CA TYR A 399 13.47 9.45 -2.04
C TYR A 399 13.94 9.56 -0.60
N TYR A 400 15.17 10.00 -0.36
CA TYR A 400 15.60 10.31 1.02
C TYR A 400 14.67 11.30 1.72
N GLU A 401 13.96 12.10 0.94
CA GLU A 401 13.01 13.10 1.41
C GLU A 401 11.58 12.58 1.56
N GLY A 402 11.29 11.33 1.17
CA GLY A 402 9.98 10.72 1.36
C GLY A 402 9.50 9.87 0.20
N THR A 403 8.23 9.53 0.23
CA THR A 403 7.55 8.66 -0.74
C THR A 403 6.62 9.47 -1.62
N THR A 404 6.61 9.22 -2.94
CA THR A 404 5.67 9.84 -3.87
C THR A 404 4.75 8.81 -4.48
N ASP A 405 3.58 9.30 -4.88
CA ASP A 405 2.51 8.58 -5.57
C ASP A 405 1.78 9.56 -6.46
N ILE A 406 1.63 9.24 -7.75
CA ILE A 406 1.00 10.13 -8.71
C ILE A 406 0.45 9.38 -9.91
N THR A 407 -0.81 9.64 -10.23
CA THR A 407 -1.40 9.23 -11.50
C THR A 407 -1.61 10.43 -12.41
N ARG A 408 -1.22 10.26 -13.68
CA ARG A 408 -1.61 11.16 -14.77
C ARG A 408 -2.19 10.37 -15.94
N THR A 409 -3.36 10.82 -16.40
CA THR A 409 -3.96 10.36 -17.65
C THR A 409 -3.66 11.40 -18.73
N ILE A 410 -2.97 10.97 -19.77
CA ILE A 410 -2.38 11.83 -20.81
C ILE A 410 -3.13 11.60 -22.13
N ALA A 411 -3.69 12.64 -22.72
CA ALA A 411 -4.25 12.56 -24.05
C ALA A 411 -3.13 12.35 -25.09
N VAL A 412 -3.18 11.25 -25.82
CA VAL A 412 -2.17 10.91 -26.84
C VAL A 412 -2.64 11.17 -28.27
N GLY A 413 -3.80 11.83 -28.42
CA GLY A 413 -4.38 12.24 -29.70
C GLY A 413 -5.82 12.68 -29.54
N PRO A 414 -6.64 12.65 -30.61
CA PRO A 414 -8.04 13.02 -30.53
C PRO A 414 -8.81 12.17 -29.52
N LEU A 415 -9.73 12.82 -28.78
CA LEU A 415 -10.59 12.22 -27.78
C LEU A 415 -12.04 12.24 -28.24
N THR A 416 -12.80 11.22 -27.86
CA THR A 416 -14.26 11.17 -27.98
C THR A 416 -14.92 12.14 -26.97
N GLU A 417 -16.19 12.45 -27.17
CA GLU A 417 -16.94 13.28 -26.23
C GLU A 417 -17.12 12.61 -24.87
N ASP A 418 -17.27 11.29 -24.84
CA ASP A 418 -17.36 10.52 -23.59
C ASP A 418 -16.04 10.54 -22.82
N GLU A 419 -14.91 10.38 -23.49
CA GLU A 419 -13.58 10.48 -22.88
C GLU A 419 -13.34 11.87 -22.27
N LYS A 420 -13.68 12.94 -22.96
CA LYS A 420 -13.59 14.32 -22.43
C LYS A 420 -14.51 14.51 -21.22
N LYS A 421 -15.76 14.03 -21.30
CA LYS A 421 -16.72 14.08 -20.19
C LYS A 421 -16.20 13.32 -18.98
N HIS A 422 -15.71 12.10 -19.16
CA HIS A 422 -15.17 11.27 -18.08
C HIS A 422 -13.93 11.91 -17.45
N PHE A 423 -13.02 12.48 -18.25
CA PHE A 423 -11.86 13.19 -17.73
C PHE A 423 -12.27 14.41 -16.90
N ALA A 424 -13.24 15.21 -17.37
CA ALA A 424 -13.75 16.37 -16.63
C ALA A 424 -14.40 15.95 -15.29
N LEU A 425 -15.12 14.82 -15.25
CA LEU A 425 -15.71 14.29 -14.02
C LEU A 425 -14.65 13.87 -12.99
N VAL A 426 -13.62 13.13 -13.43
CA VAL A 426 -12.51 12.71 -12.56
C VAL A 426 -11.73 13.93 -12.06
N LEU A 427 -11.41 14.89 -12.94
CA LEU A 427 -10.74 16.13 -12.55
C LEU A 427 -11.56 16.94 -11.53
N ARG A 428 -12.87 17.08 -11.75
CA ARG A 428 -13.81 17.73 -10.82
C ARG A 428 -13.78 17.07 -9.46
N SER A 429 -13.80 15.73 -9.44
CA SER A 429 -13.77 14.93 -8.22
C SER A 429 -12.52 15.21 -7.40
N MET A 430 -11.35 15.14 -8.01
CA MET A 430 -10.06 15.44 -7.38
C MET A 430 -9.99 16.89 -6.89
N LEU A 431 -10.36 17.87 -7.73
CA LEU A 431 -10.30 19.29 -7.35
C LEU A 431 -11.20 19.62 -6.15
N ARG A 432 -12.39 19.03 -6.08
CA ARG A 432 -13.32 19.26 -4.95
C ARG A 432 -12.79 18.72 -3.64
N LEU A 433 -12.22 17.52 -3.63
CA LEU A 433 -11.65 16.92 -2.42
C LEU A 433 -10.37 17.67 -1.99
N ALA A 434 -9.45 17.94 -2.92
CA ALA A 434 -8.22 18.69 -2.63
C ALA A 434 -8.48 20.10 -2.06
N ASN A 435 -9.59 20.76 -2.43
CA ASN A 435 -9.95 22.10 -1.95
C ASN A 435 -10.97 22.08 -0.79
N ALA A 436 -11.21 20.92 -0.18
CA ALA A 436 -12.17 20.79 0.92
C ALA A 436 -11.76 21.62 2.15
N LYS A 437 -12.77 22.22 2.79
CA LYS A 437 -12.67 22.81 4.12
C LYS A 437 -13.68 22.12 5.02
N PHE A 438 -13.22 21.62 6.17
CA PHE A 438 -14.04 20.80 7.05
C PHE A 438 -13.71 21.07 8.51
N LEU A 439 -14.62 20.70 9.40
CA LEU A 439 -14.38 20.80 10.85
C LEU A 439 -13.52 19.64 11.34
N TYR A 440 -12.63 19.90 12.27
CA TYR A 440 -11.91 18.87 13.01
C TYR A 440 -12.90 17.86 13.61
N GLY A 441 -12.55 16.58 13.53
CA GLY A 441 -13.41 15.46 13.88
C GLY A 441 -13.96 14.72 12.64
N CYS A 442 -13.85 15.29 11.44
CA CYS A 442 -14.18 14.57 10.21
C CYS A 442 -13.19 13.43 9.96
N ARG A 443 -13.73 12.36 9.39
CA ARG A 443 -13.02 11.18 8.91
C ARG A 443 -13.07 11.14 7.39
N GLY A 444 -12.25 10.31 6.75
CA GLY A 444 -12.30 10.11 5.31
C GLY A 444 -13.68 9.70 4.80
N LEU A 445 -14.42 8.94 5.60
CA LEU A 445 -15.83 8.58 5.33
C LEU A 445 -16.73 9.80 5.11
N ASN A 446 -16.49 10.91 5.80
CA ASN A 446 -17.28 12.14 5.64
C ASN A 446 -16.89 12.92 4.39
N LEU A 447 -15.66 12.77 3.91
CA LEU A 447 -15.05 13.59 2.86
C LEU A 447 -15.08 12.91 1.48
N ASP A 448 -15.14 11.59 1.41
CA ASP A 448 -15.16 10.80 0.18
C ASP A 448 -16.24 11.27 -0.81
N ILE A 449 -17.40 11.66 -0.30
CA ILE A 449 -18.52 12.13 -1.12
C ILE A 449 -18.17 13.38 -1.95
N LEU A 450 -17.17 14.18 -1.55
CA LEU A 450 -16.74 15.35 -2.31
C LEU A 450 -16.12 14.95 -3.65
N ALA A 451 -15.40 13.82 -3.67
CA ALA A 451 -14.84 13.24 -4.88
C ALA A 451 -15.85 12.36 -5.61
N ARG A 452 -16.59 11.51 -4.88
CA ARG A 452 -17.47 10.53 -5.48
C ARG A 452 -18.79 11.11 -5.99
N GLY A 453 -19.27 12.19 -5.35
CA GLY A 453 -20.54 12.84 -5.70
C GLY A 453 -20.69 13.19 -7.18
N PRO A 454 -19.70 13.85 -7.82
CA PRO A 454 -19.78 14.17 -9.25
C PRO A 454 -19.99 12.97 -10.17
N LEU A 455 -19.46 11.80 -9.82
CA LEU A 455 -19.67 10.58 -10.57
C LEU A 455 -21.04 9.97 -10.30
N TRP A 456 -21.49 9.95 -9.05
CA TRP A 456 -22.81 9.44 -8.68
C TRP A 456 -23.95 10.25 -9.28
N ASP A 457 -23.78 11.56 -9.46
CA ASP A 457 -24.74 12.43 -10.17
C ASP A 457 -24.94 11.99 -11.63
N GLU A 458 -23.96 11.33 -12.24
CA GLU A 458 -23.99 10.77 -13.60
C GLU A 458 -24.25 9.25 -13.63
N GLY A 459 -24.54 8.62 -12.46
CA GLY A 459 -24.76 7.18 -12.35
C GLY A 459 -23.48 6.34 -12.53
N LEU A 460 -22.30 6.95 -12.37
CA LEU A 460 -20.99 6.30 -12.46
C LEU A 460 -20.38 6.09 -11.08
N ASP A 461 -19.47 5.13 -10.94
CA ASP A 461 -18.73 4.86 -9.70
C ASP A 461 -17.40 4.16 -10.01
N TYR A 462 -16.49 4.15 -9.03
CA TYR A 462 -15.26 3.34 -9.02
C TYR A 462 -15.23 2.44 -7.79
N LYS A 463 -14.62 1.25 -7.93
CA LYS A 463 -14.69 0.17 -6.91
C LYS A 463 -13.54 0.19 -5.90
N HIS A 464 -12.62 1.15 -5.97
CA HIS A 464 -11.54 1.35 -4.99
C HIS A 464 -11.84 2.49 -4.01
N GLY A 465 -10.97 2.70 -3.02
CA GLY A 465 -11.02 3.89 -2.17
C GLY A 465 -10.64 5.13 -2.96
N THR A 466 -11.14 6.30 -2.57
CA THR A 466 -10.73 7.56 -3.19
C THR A 466 -9.31 7.96 -2.79
N GLY A 467 -8.75 7.33 -1.77
CA GLY A 467 -7.37 7.56 -1.35
C GLY A 467 -6.99 6.81 -0.09
N HIS A 468 -5.70 6.74 0.15
CA HIS A 468 -5.04 6.06 1.28
C HIS A 468 -3.97 6.96 1.90
N GLY A 469 -3.60 6.71 3.15
CA GLY A 469 -2.44 7.35 3.75
C GLY A 469 -1.15 6.93 3.06
N VAL A 470 -0.12 7.77 3.16
CA VAL A 470 1.18 7.55 2.53
C VAL A 470 2.29 7.64 3.58
N GLY A 471 3.20 6.68 3.56
CA GLY A 471 4.36 6.62 4.46
C GLY A 471 5.43 7.67 4.14
N TYR A 472 6.30 7.93 5.10
CA TYR A 472 7.49 8.76 4.90
C TYR A 472 8.71 7.87 4.71
N LEU A 473 9.16 7.72 3.47
CA LEU A 473 10.19 6.76 3.08
C LEU A 473 9.88 5.38 3.71
N LEU A 474 8.64 4.95 3.48
CA LEU A 474 8.01 3.70 3.93
C LEU A 474 6.98 3.26 2.90
N ASN A 475 6.07 2.34 3.26
CA ASN A 475 5.05 1.85 2.35
C ASN A 475 4.20 3.01 1.78
N VAL A 476 3.95 2.96 0.48
CA VAL A 476 3.06 3.91 -0.21
C VAL A 476 1.65 3.86 0.37
N HIS A 477 1.17 2.66 0.75
CA HIS A 477 -0.10 2.48 1.45
C HIS A 477 0.11 2.45 2.97
N GLU A 478 -0.22 3.54 3.66
CA GLU A 478 -0.07 3.66 5.11
C GLU A 478 -1.41 3.99 5.79
N GLY A 479 -1.86 3.12 6.69
CA GLY A 479 -2.99 3.47 7.57
C GLY A 479 -2.57 4.45 8.69
N PRO A 480 -3.54 5.00 9.46
CA PRO A 480 -4.98 4.69 9.48
C PRO A 480 -5.88 5.68 8.72
N ASN A 481 -5.35 6.61 7.93
CA ASN A 481 -6.14 7.59 7.17
C ASN A 481 -6.36 7.13 5.73
N GLY A 482 -7.52 7.51 5.17
CA GLY A 482 -7.90 7.21 3.79
C GLY A 482 -9.28 7.78 3.50
N PHE A 483 -9.65 7.84 2.23
CA PHE A 483 -10.98 8.27 1.78
C PHE A 483 -11.76 7.07 1.27
N ARG A 484 -12.91 6.75 1.91
CA ARG A 484 -13.84 5.69 1.50
C ARG A 484 -15.27 6.06 1.87
N TRP A 485 -16.20 5.76 0.97
CA TRP A 485 -17.63 6.02 1.21
C TRP A 485 -18.28 5.05 2.20
N LYS A 486 -17.65 3.91 2.49
CA LYS A 486 -18.13 2.90 3.44
C LYS A 486 -17.01 2.39 4.34
N VAL A 487 -17.37 1.93 5.52
CA VAL A 487 -16.45 1.23 6.42
C VAL A 487 -16.18 -0.17 5.88
N VAL A 488 -14.91 -0.54 5.77
CA VAL A 488 -14.46 -1.88 5.44
C VAL A 488 -13.82 -2.47 6.72
N PRO A 489 -14.44 -3.50 7.33
CA PRO A 489 -14.03 -3.99 8.66
C PRO A 489 -12.56 -4.46 8.71
N GLU A 490 -12.03 -4.97 7.60
CA GLU A 490 -10.66 -5.47 7.49
C GLU A 490 -9.63 -4.35 7.27
N ARG A 491 -10.08 -3.10 7.05
CA ARG A 491 -9.22 -1.94 6.82
C ARG A 491 -9.42 -0.90 7.92
N VAL A 492 -8.35 -0.61 8.63
CA VAL A 492 -8.34 0.44 9.65
C VAL A 492 -7.94 1.75 8.96
N ASP A 493 -8.81 2.27 8.08
CA ASP A 493 -8.58 3.49 7.29
C ASP A 493 -9.65 4.59 7.53
N SER A 494 -10.28 4.58 8.70
CA SER A 494 -11.33 5.54 9.06
C SER A 494 -11.04 6.25 10.39
N CYS A 495 -9.86 6.87 10.52
CA CYS A 495 -9.53 7.72 11.65
C CYS A 495 -10.01 9.18 11.45
N VAL A 496 -10.00 9.96 12.52
CA VAL A 496 -10.15 11.43 12.46
C VAL A 496 -8.90 12.00 11.79
N TYR A 497 -9.08 12.95 10.87
CA TYR A 497 -7.98 13.62 10.22
C TYR A 497 -7.25 14.56 11.18
N GLU A 498 -5.96 14.30 11.36
CA GLU A 498 -5.04 15.14 12.13
C GLU A 498 -4.15 15.99 11.21
N GLU A 499 -3.70 17.14 11.72
CA GLU A 499 -2.71 17.94 11.00
C GLU A 499 -1.41 17.15 10.78
N GLY A 500 -0.95 17.08 9.53
CA GLY A 500 0.24 16.34 9.15
C GLY A 500 -0.04 14.98 8.50
N MET A 501 -1.28 14.50 8.49
CA MET A 501 -1.64 13.29 7.75
C MET A 501 -1.60 13.56 6.24
N ILE A 502 -0.88 12.71 5.51
CA ILE A 502 -0.77 12.75 4.05
C ILE A 502 -1.65 11.64 3.48
N THR A 503 -2.43 11.98 2.45
CA THR A 503 -3.39 11.05 1.84
C THR A 503 -3.39 11.24 0.33
N SER A 504 -3.53 10.17 -0.46
CA SER A 504 -3.79 10.26 -1.89
C SER A 504 -5.22 10.75 -2.14
N ASP A 505 -5.41 11.49 -3.23
CA ASP A 505 -6.69 11.94 -3.77
C ASP A 505 -6.73 11.49 -5.21
N GLU A 506 -7.29 10.27 -5.45
CA GLU A 506 -7.13 9.48 -6.68
C GLU A 506 -8.47 8.95 -7.25
N PRO A 507 -9.49 9.79 -7.44
CA PRO A 507 -10.72 9.35 -8.09
C PRO A 507 -10.47 8.83 -9.51
N GLY A 508 -11.29 7.90 -9.99
CA GLY A 508 -11.14 7.33 -11.32
C GLY A 508 -12.47 6.93 -11.97
N ILE A 509 -12.41 6.64 -13.26
CA ILE A 509 -13.47 6.01 -14.06
C ILE A 509 -12.83 4.89 -14.88
N TYR A 510 -13.48 3.73 -14.94
CA TYR A 510 -12.98 2.53 -15.61
C TYR A 510 -14.09 1.92 -16.44
N ILE A 511 -13.99 2.04 -17.76
CA ILE A 511 -14.99 1.57 -18.74
C ILE A 511 -14.44 0.32 -19.43
N GLU A 512 -14.94 -0.84 -19.04
CA GLU A 512 -14.51 -2.14 -19.58
C GLU A 512 -14.54 -2.16 -21.12
N GLY A 513 -13.45 -2.64 -21.73
CA GLY A 513 -13.27 -2.72 -23.17
C GLY A 513 -13.11 -1.35 -23.87
N SER A 514 -12.87 -0.26 -23.12
CA SER A 514 -12.74 1.09 -23.68
C SER A 514 -11.55 1.84 -23.07
N HIS A 515 -11.71 2.48 -21.91
CA HIS A 515 -10.68 3.35 -21.33
C HIS A 515 -10.77 3.42 -19.81
N GLY A 516 -9.67 3.82 -19.19
CA GLY A 516 -9.61 4.20 -17.77
C GLY A 516 -9.00 5.59 -17.61
N ILE A 517 -9.48 6.30 -16.61
CA ILE A 517 -8.99 7.64 -16.25
C ILE A 517 -8.84 7.69 -14.74
N ARG A 518 -7.64 8.05 -14.26
CA ARG A 518 -7.35 8.40 -12.87
C ARG A 518 -6.51 9.67 -12.88
N THR A 519 -6.83 10.60 -12.01
CA THR A 519 -6.01 11.79 -11.76
C THR A 519 -5.77 11.86 -10.27
N GLU A 520 -4.51 11.88 -9.90
CA GLU A 520 -4.10 11.74 -8.51
C GLU A 520 -3.10 12.79 -8.08
N ASN A 521 -3.31 13.30 -6.87
CA ASN A 521 -2.34 14.08 -6.12
C ASN A 521 -2.26 13.60 -4.67
N LEU A 522 -1.11 13.76 -4.04
CA LEU A 522 -1.00 13.65 -2.59
C LEU A 522 -1.33 14.99 -1.93
N ILE A 523 -2.13 14.93 -0.87
CA ILE A 523 -2.58 16.08 -0.10
C ILE A 523 -2.25 15.89 1.38
N VAL A 524 -1.85 16.97 2.07
CA VAL A 524 -1.57 16.96 3.51
C VAL A 524 -2.62 17.75 4.27
N CYS A 525 -3.16 17.17 5.34
CA CYS A 525 -4.13 17.83 6.22
C CYS A 525 -3.45 18.93 7.04
N ARG A 526 -4.07 20.11 7.07
CA ARG A 526 -3.58 21.31 7.77
C ARG A 526 -4.67 21.96 8.62
N LYS A 527 -4.28 22.60 9.71
CA LYS A 527 -5.17 23.46 10.49
C LYS A 527 -5.42 24.77 9.79
N GLY A 528 -6.67 25.10 9.61
CA GLY A 528 -7.15 26.40 9.12
C GLY A 528 -7.58 27.34 10.25
N LYS A 529 -8.55 28.20 9.94
CA LYS A 529 -9.10 29.15 10.90
C LYS A 529 -9.86 28.42 12.03
N LYS A 530 -9.66 28.87 13.26
CA LYS A 530 -10.50 28.50 14.42
C LYS A 530 -11.49 29.64 14.70
N ASN A 531 -12.75 29.30 14.91
CA ASN A 531 -13.81 30.26 15.24
C ASN A 531 -14.80 29.62 16.23
N GLU A 532 -15.99 30.25 16.41
CA GLU A 532 -17.05 29.79 17.32
C GLU A 532 -17.62 28.43 16.96
N TYR A 533 -17.50 27.98 15.73
CA TYR A 533 -17.93 26.63 15.27
C TYR A 533 -16.87 25.55 15.50
N GLY A 534 -15.62 25.91 15.78
CA GLY A 534 -14.53 24.98 16.04
C GLY A 534 -13.27 25.22 15.21
N GLN A 535 -12.40 24.24 15.19
CA GLN A 535 -11.19 24.22 14.36
C GLN A 535 -11.55 23.76 12.95
N PHE A 536 -11.38 24.61 11.94
CA PHE A 536 -11.46 24.21 10.55
C PHE A 536 -10.13 23.59 10.10
N MET A 537 -10.25 22.60 9.23
CA MET A 537 -9.15 21.91 8.58
C MET A 537 -9.25 22.15 7.07
N TYR A 538 -8.14 21.96 6.37
CA TYR A 538 -8.08 22.00 4.90
C TYR A 538 -6.94 21.10 4.41
N PHE A 539 -6.86 20.87 3.11
CA PHE A 539 -5.76 20.15 2.49
C PHE A 539 -4.83 21.10 1.74
N GLU A 540 -3.53 20.84 1.85
CA GLU A 540 -2.46 21.43 1.04
C GLU A 540 -1.98 20.37 0.04
N THR A 541 -1.99 20.68 -1.25
CA THR A 541 -1.49 19.75 -2.27
C THR A 541 0.03 19.71 -2.27
N LEU A 542 0.61 18.50 -2.19
CA LEU A 542 2.05 18.25 -2.27
C LEU A 542 2.50 17.98 -3.69
N THR A 543 1.73 17.21 -4.46
CA THR A 543 2.07 16.80 -5.82
C THR A 543 2.23 18.00 -6.74
N CYS A 544 3.37 18.04 -7.43
CA CYS A 544 3.78 19.19 -8.25
C CYS A 544 4.05 18.74 -9.68
N ALA A 545 2.99 18.43 -10.46
CA ALA A 545 3.07 18.08 -11.87
C ALA A 545 1.82 18.57 -12.61
N PRO A 546 1.91 18.98 -13.89
CA PRO A 546 0.75 19.52 -14.60
C PRO A 546 -0.32 18.44 -14.82
N ILE A 547 -1.58 18.89 -14.91
CA ILE A 547 -2.69 18.09 -15.43
C ILE A 547 -2.79 18.40 -16.92
N ASP A 548 -3.00 17.38 -17.75
CA ASP A 548 -2.96 17.51 -19.20
C ASP A 548 -4.11 18.37 -19.73
N LEU A 549 -3.81 19.58 -20.21
CA LEU A 549 -4.80 20.48 -20.77
C LEU A 549 -5.39 20.03 -22.10
N ASP A 550 -4.73 19.13 -22.84
CA ASP A 550 -5.28 18.57 -24.08
C ASP A 550 -6.43 17.58 -23.81
N ALA A 551 -6.53 17.10 -22.57
CA ALA A 551 -7.62 16.23 -22.12
C ALA A 551 -8.86 17.00 -21.63
N ILE A 552 -8.76 18.32 -21.48
CA ILE A 552 -9.78 19.15 -20.84
C ILE A 552 -10.57 19.92 -21.90
N ASP A 553 -11.88 19.70 -21.89
CA ASP A 553 -12.83 20.63 -22.51
C ASP A 553 -13.24 21.67 -21.45
N PRO A 554 -12.84 22.95 -21.61
CA PRO A 554 -13.14 23.98 -20.61
C PRO A 554 -14.64 24.19 -20.39
N ASP A 555 -15.49 23.92 -21.39
CA ASP A 555 -16.94 24.14 -21.28
C ASP A 555 -17.62 23.12 -20.35
N LEU A 556 -16.95 22.00 -20.04
CA LEU A 556 -17.40 21.01 -19.07
C LEU A 556 -17.08 21.37 -17.61
N LEU A 557 -16.28 22.41 -17.35
CA LEU A 557 -15.90 22.87 -16.01
C LEU A 557 -16.62 24.17 -15.66
N ASN A 558 -17.12 24.28 -14.44
CA ASN A 558 -17.67 25.53 -13.92
C ASN A 558 -16.56 26.54 -13.54
N ALA A 559 -16.96 27.78 -13.21
CA ALA A 559 -16.00 28.84 -12.89
C ALA A 559 -15.11 28.56 -11.68
N ASP A 560 -15.64 27.88 -10.65
CA ASP A 560 -14.87 27.51 -9.46
C ASP A 560 -13.86 26.39 -9.78
N GLU A 561 -14.24 25.40 -10.55
CA GLU A 561 -13.37 24.30 -10.98
C GLU A 561 -12.22 24.83 -11.87
N LYS A 562 -12.51 25.73 -12.81
CA LYS A 562 -11.48 26.43 -13.60
C LYS A 562 -10.52 27.21 -12.70
N ARG A 563 -11.04 27.94 -11.73
CA ARG A 563 -10.21 28.69 -10.76
C ARG A 563 -9.30 27.76 -9.97
N MET A 564 -9.84 26.65 -9.43
CA MET A 564 -9.05 25.66 -8.68
C MET A 564 -7.93 25.06 -9.54
N LEU A 565 -8.22 24.69 -10.78
CA LEU A 565 -7.22 24.16 -11.71
C LEU A 565 -6.16 25.21 -12.06
N ASN A 566 -6.56 26.45 -12.35
CA ASN A 566 -5.65 27.55 -12.67
C ASN A 566 -4.75 27.90 -11.48
N ASP A 567 -5.26 27.83 -10.23
CA ASP A 567 -4.48 28.04 -9.01
C ASP A 567 -3.46 26.91 -8.81
N TYR A 568 -3.86 25.66 -9.04
CA TYR A 568 -2.96 24.52 -9.01
C TYR A 568 -1.88 24.60 -10.10
N HIS A 569 -2.23 24.91 -11.34
CA HIS A 569 -1.26 25.06 -12.42
C HIS A 569 -0.29 26.23 -12.20
N ARG A 570 -0.75 27.32 -11.58
CA ARG A 570 0.13 28.42 -11.16
C ARG A 570 1.13 27.98 -10.10
N PHE A 571 0.70 27.18 -9.12
CA PHE A 571 1.59 26.56 -8.14
C PHE A 571 2.64 25.67 -8.83
N VAL A 572 2.23 24.78 -9.73
CA VAL A 572 3.13 23.88 -10.49
C VAL A 572 4.15 24.71 -11.29
N PHE A 573 3.69 25.71 -12.06
CA PHE A 573 4.57 26.54 -12.87
C PHE A 573 5.60 27.29 -12.02
N ASN A 574 5.14 27.96 -10.97
CA ASN A 574 6.02 28.74 -10.10
C ASN A 574 7.07 27.89 -9.40
N THR A 575 6.72 26.64 -9.07
CA THR A 575 7.62 25.70 -8.36
C THR A 575 8.63 25.07 -9.30
N LEU A 576 8.21 24.57 -10.46
CA LEU A 576 9.07 23.79 -11.35
C LEU A 576 9.86 24.65 -12.35
N SER A 577 9.29 25.75 -12.86
CA SER A 577 9.93 26.54 -13.91
C SER A 577 11.32 27.08 -13.58
N PRO A 578 11.67 27.42 -12.30
CA PRO A 578 13.04 27.83 -11.97
C PRO A 578 14.07 26.70 -12.06
N LEU A 579 13.63 25.44 -12.07
CA LEU A 579 14.46 24.23 -12.06
C LEU A 579 14.57 23.59 -13.46
N MET A 580 14.01 24.22 -14.48
CA MET A 580 13.91 23.70 -15.83
C MET A 580 14.74 24.50 -16.83
N GLU A 581 15.20 23.84 -17.89
CA GLU A 581 15.80 24.49 -19.05
C GLU A 581 14.79 25.35 -19.81
N ALA A 582 15.26 26.24 -20.67
CA ALA A 582 14.40 27.24 -21.33
C ALA A 582 13.25 26.62 -22.16
N ASP A 583 13.55 25.57 -22.91
CA ASP A 583 12.59 24.84 -23.75
C ASP A 583 11.60 24.00 -22.93
N GLU A 584 12.06 23.40 -21.82
CA GLU A 584 11.18 22.71 -20.85
C GLU A 584 10.22 23.69 -20.19
N ARG A 585 10.71 24.89 -19.85
CA ARG A 585 9.91 25.96 -19.23
C ARG A 585 8.83 26.49 -20.17
N GLU A 586 9.17 26.66 -21.47
CA GLU A 586 8.21 27.04 -22.48
C GLU A 586 7.11 25.98 -22.65
N TRP A 587 7.48 24.71 -22.67
CA TRP A 587 6.54 23.61 -22.70
C TRP A 587 5.63 23.62 -21.46
N LEU A 588 6.19 23.76 -20.26
CA LEU A 588 5.42 23.82 -19.02
C LEU A 588 4.45 25.01 -19.02
N ALA A 589 4.89 26.18 -19.46
CA ALA A 589 4.02 27.36 -19.56
C ALA A 589 2.79 27.11 -20.42
N ARG A 590 2.92 26.36 -21.54
CA ARG A 590 1.80 25.97 -22.39
C ARG A 590 0.83 25.03 -21.68
N TYR A 591 1.32 24.04 -20.91
CA TYR A 591 0.51 23.06 -20.22
C TYR A 591 0.02 23.48 -18.82
N THR A 592 0.41 24.67 -18.37
CA THR A 592 -0.08 25.28 -17.12
C THR A 592 -0.76 26.65 -17.32
N ARG A 593 -1.07 27.00 -18.57
CA ARG A 593 -1.81 28.24 -18.88
C ARG A 593 -3.20 28.21 -18.26
N ALA A 594 -3.74 29.39 -17.96
CA ALA A 594 -5.12 29.52 -17.52
C ALA A 594 -6.11 29.10 -18.63
N ILE A 595 -7.23 28.51 -18.23
CA ILE A 595 -8.34 28.12 -19.11
C ILE A 595 -9.63 28.81 -18.70
#